data_1a4f8980022aa17a629b72a590ac15e3
#
_entry.id   1a4f8980022aa17a629b72a590ac15e3
#
_cell.length_a   1.000
_cell.length_b   1.000
_cell.length_c   1.000
_cell.angle_alpha   90.00
_cell.angle_beta   90.00
_cell.angle_gamma   90.00
#
_symmetry.space_group_name_H-M   'P 1'
#
loop_
_entity.id
_entity.type
_entity.pdbx_description
1 polymer ?
#
loop_
_entity_poly.entity_id
_entity_poly.type
_entity_poly.pdbx_seq_one_letter_code
_entity_poly.pdbx_strand_id
1 'polypeptide(L)'
;MMHLTRCIALLALSLGATLATAGETATVLITGANRGIGLEYARQFEAKGYTVIGTARNPGEAQELAALGVRIEALDVTDGASVAALAKRLEGVPIDVLINNAGIGDRGDVDVLATDLALFERTLAVNTIGPLRVTQALLPNLRAGSRKHIVNMSSRLGSITLNNGNYPAYRASKSALNQVNRSLSIDLGKEGFVVVVVHPGWVRTEMGGAEAPLQPDESVRGLVALIEKLEAGNNGRFYDYLGAELPW
;
A
#
# COMPACT_ATOMS: atom_id res chain seq x y z
N MET A 1 -55.98 -28.17 59.80
CA MET A 1 -54.53 -27.79 59.87
C MET A 1 -53.96 -27.97 58.49
N MET A 2 -53.82 -26.88 57.76
CA MET A 2 -53.29 -26.87 56.36
C MET A 2 -51.83 -26.44 56.37
N HIS A 3 -50.91 -27.28 55.92
CA HIS A 3 -49.52 -26.95 55.73
C HIS A 3 -49.28 -26.37 54.32
N LEU A 4 -48.89 -25.10 54.28
CA LEU A 4 -48.54 -24.39 53.06
C LEU A 4 -47.05 -24.59 52.78
N THR A 5 -46.71 -25.39 51.80
CA THR A 5 -45.32 -25.60 51.32
C THR A 5 -44.97 -24.52 50.31
N ARG A 6 -44.04 -23.60 50.64
CA ARG A 6 -43.51 -22.58 49.74
C ARG A 6 -42.40 -23.19 48.90
N CYS A 7 -42.62 -23.28 47.59
CA CYS A 7 -41.54 -23.55 46.63
C CYS A 7 -40.78 -22.24 46.31
N ILE A 8 -39.50 -22.21 46.65
CA ILE A 8 -38.57 -21.13 46.21
C ILE A 8 -37.96 -21.60 44.89
N ALA A 9 -38.30 -20.90 43.80
CA ALA A 9 -37.64 -21.10 42.53
C ALA A 9 -36.37 -20.27 42.48
N LEU A 10 -35.19 -20.91 42.46
CA LEU A 10 -33.90 -20.24 42.18
C LEU A 10 -33.81 -19.96 40.67
N LEU A 11 -33.82 -18.70 40.31
CA LEU A 11 -33.51 -18.25 38.97
C LEU A 11 -32.01 -18.17 38.81
N ALA A 12 -31.37 -19.11 38.12
CA ALA A 12 -29.97 -19.06 37.77
C ALA A 12 -29.78 -18.11 36.57
N LEU A 13 -29.26 -16.92 36.83
CA LEU A 13 -28.83 -15.98 35.78
C LEU A 13 -27.49 -16.50 35.22
N SER A 14 -27.52 -17.13 34.05
CA SER A 14 -26.31 -17.45 33.30
C SER A 14 -25.79 -16.17 32.61
N LEU A 15 -24.75 -15.56 33.16
CA LEU A 15 -23.96 -14.54 32.48
C LEU A 15 -23.21 -15.22 31.34
N GLY A 16 -23.74 -15.17 30.14
CA GLY A 16 -23.05 -15.51 28.90
C GLY A 16 -21.98 -14.46 28.65
N ALA A 17 -20.74 -14.72 29.03
CA ALA A 17 -19.61 -13.94 28.56
C ALA A 17 -19.47 -14.20 27.04
N THR A 18 -19.92 -13.29 26.20
CA THR A 18 -19.56 -13.23 24.79
C THR A 18 -18.05 -12.96 24.72
N LEU A 19 -17.27 -14.02 24.48
CA LEU A 19 -15.90 -13.88 24.02
C LEU A 19 -15.96 -13.12 22.69
N ALA A 20 -15.63 -11.83 22.73
CA ALA A 20 -15.32 -11.09 21.51
C ALA A 20 -14.15 -11.84 20.87
N THR A 21 -14.40 -12.52 19.75
CA THR A 21 -13.35 -13.00 18.87
C THR A 21 -12.54 -11.76 18.49
N ALA A 22 -11.29 -11.67 18.96
CA ALA A 22 -10.36 -10.69 18.45
C ALA A 22 -10.31 -10.91 16.95
N GLY A 23 -10.91 -10.00 16.17
CA GLY A 23 -10.89 -10.06 14.72
C GLY A 23 -9.44 -10.16 14.27
N GLU A 24 -9.14 -11.06 13.33
CA GLU A 24 -7.79 -11.18 12.78
C GLU A 24 -7.30 -9.79 12.38
N THR A 25 -6.13 -9.43 12.92
CA THR A 25 -5.49 -8.14 12.66
C THR A 25 -5.14 -8.07 11.16
N ALA A 26 -5.66 -7.09 10.44
CA ALA A 26 -5.42 -6.98 9.00
C ALA A 26 -3.92 -6.81 8.71
N THR A 27 -3.43 -7.50 7.68
CA THR A 27 -2.02 -7.47 7.27
C THR A 27 -1.81 -6.48 6.11
N VAL A 28 -0.85 -5.58 6.28
CA VAL A 28 -0.40 -4.67 5.21
C VAL A 28 1.04 -4.97 4.81
N LEU A 29 1.29 -5.13 3.51
CA LEU A 29 2.63 -5.22 2.96
C LEU A 29 2.98 -3.92 2.22
N ILE A 30 4.14 -3.33 2.56
CA ILE A 30 4.58 -2.05 2.01
C ILE A 30 5.94 -2.23 1.33
N THR A 31 6.02 -1.97 0.03
CA THR A 31 7.31 -2.01 -0.68
C THR A 31 8.08 -0.71 -0.48
N GLY A 32 9.41 -0.82 -0.24
CA GLY A 32 10.27 0.35 0.00
C GLY A 32 9.92 1.10 1.28
N ALA A 33 9.76 0.36 2.39
CA ALA A 33 9.31 0.89 3.68
C ALA A 33 10.43 1.43 4.57
N ASN A 34 11.69 1.42 4.13
CA ASN A 34 12.83 1.79 4.98
C ASN A 34 13.03 3.31 5.17
N ARG A 35 12.30 4.16 4.43
CA ARG A 35 12.40 5.63 4.53
C ARG A 35 11.18 6.34 3.92
N GLY A 36 11.08 7.64 4.18
CA GLY A 36 10.10 8.53 3.54
C GLY A 36 8.66 8.08 3.72
N ILE A 37 7.87 8.15 2.65
CA ILE A 37 6.44 7.79 2.66
C ILE A 37 6.22 6.33 3.09
N GLY A 38 7.07 5.41 2.64
CA GLY A 38 6.95 3.99 2.98
C GLY A 38 7.15 3.72 4.48
N LEU A 39 8.12 4.38 5.11
CA LEU A 39 8.35 4.29 6.54
C LEU A 39 7.18 4.89 7.33
N GLU A 40 6.66 6.01 6.86
CA GLU A 40 5.53 6.65 7.53
C GLU A 40 4.24 5.81 7.41
N TYR A 41 4.02 5.13 6.28
CA TYR A 41 2.97 4.12 6.18
C TYR A 41 3.14 3.01 7.22
N ALA A 42 4.36 2.48 7.36
CA ALA A 42 4.62 1.43 8.34
C ALA A 42 4.30 1.90 9.76
N ARG A 43 4.71 3.11 10.14
CA ARG A 43 4.44 3.72 11.44
C ARG A 43 2.94 3.89 11.71
N GLN A 44 2.19 4.44 10.74
CA GLN A 44 0.77 4.73 10.95
C GLN A 44 -0.10 3.47 10.93
N PHE A 45 0.22 2.48 10.11
CA PHE A 45 -0.50 1.20 10.13
C PHE A 45 -0.19 0.37 11.39
N GLU A 46 1.07 0.37 11.86
CA GLU A 46 1.45 -0.25 13.14
C GLU A 46 0.68 0.38 14.31
N ALA A 47 0.69 1.72 14.41
CA ALA A 47 -0.03 2.45 15.44
C ALA A 47 -1.55 2.21 15.44
N LYS A 48 -2.11 1.78 14.29
CA LYS A 48 -3.52 1.38 14.14
C LYS A 48 -3.76 -0.12 14.42
N GLY A 49 -2.73 -0.86 14.80
CA GLY A 49 -2.83 -2.27 15.14
C GLY A 49 -2.82 -3.23 13.94
N TYR A 50 -2.38 -2.80 12.75
CA TYR A 50 -2.17 -3.71 11.64
C TYR A 50 -0.93 -4.57 11.84
N THR A 51 -0.94 -5.78 11.30
CA THR A 51 0.29 -6.56 11.09
C THR A 51 1.02 -5.96 9.88
N VAL A 52 2.16 -5.29 10.13
CA VAL A 52 2.92 -4.62 9.07
C VAL A 52 4.07 -5.49 8.59
N ILE A 53 4.17 -5.67 7.27
CA ILE A 53 5.32 -6.26 6.59
C ILE A 53 5.95 -5.15 5.74
N GLY A 54 7.05 -4.58 6.21
CA GLY A 54 7.82 -3.59 5.47
C GLY A 54 8.91 -4.25 4.65
N THR A 55 9.19 -3.75 3.44
CA THR A 55 10.30 -4.29 2.65
C THR A 55 11.38 -3.25 2.38
N ALA A 56 12.62 -3.71 2.30
CA ALA A 56 13.78 -2.91 1.93
C ALA A 56 14.75 -3.77 1.09
N ARG A 57 15.57 -3.13 0.24
CA ARG A 57 16.62 -3.87 -0.49
C ARG A 57 17.65 -4.47 0.47
N ASN A 58 18.03 -3.70 1.48
CA ASN A 58 18.97 -4.09 2.54
C ASN A 58 18.26 -3.99 3.90
N PRO A 59 17.62 -5.05 4.42
CA PRO A 59 16.93 -5.00 5.71
C PRO A 59 17.83 -4.59 6.88
N GLY A 60 19.11 -4.98 6.87
CA GLY A 60 20.08 -4.60 7.91
C GLY A 60 20.38 -3.11 8.00
N GLU A 61 20.07 -2.34 6.97
CA GLU A 61 20.21 -0.87 6.92
C GLU A 61 18.90 -0.13 7.25
N ALA A 62 17.80 -0.84 7.45
CA ALA A 62 16.47 -0.28 7.70
C ALA A 62 16.23 -0.02 9.20
N GLN A 63 17.12 0.70 9.87
CA GLN A 63 17.12 0.88 11.32
C GLN A 63 15.84 1.54 11.85
N GLU A 64 15.35 2.58 11.18
CA GLU A 64 14.11 3.27 11.59
C GLU A 64 12.88 2.35 11.44
N LEU A 65 12.85 1.50 10.42
CA LEU A 65 11.79 0.52 10.25
C LEU A 65 11.88 -0.59 11.31
N ALA A 66 13.11 -1.02 11.66
CA ALA A 66 13.34 -2.01 12.70
C ALA A 66 12.92 -1.51 14.09
N ALA A 67 13.09 -0.21 14.35
CA ALA A 67 12.67 0.41 15.61
C ALA A 67 11.14 0.39 15.83
N LEU A 68 10.34 0.16 14.78
CA LEU A 68 8.89 -0.02 14.90
C LEU A 68 8.50 -1.44 15.35
N GLY A 69 9.44 -2.39 15.42
CA GLY A 69 9.14 -3.77 15.77
C GLY A 69 8.34 -4.56 14.72
N VAL A 70 8.22 -4.04 13.49
CA VAL A 70 7.49 -4.67 12.40
C VAL A 70 8.32 -5.73 11.68
N ARG A 71 7.66 -6.65 10.96
CA ARG A 71 8.35 -7.63 10.12
C ARG A 71 9.03 -6.94 8.93
N ILE A 72 10.32 -7.24 8.71
CA ILE A 72 11.09 -6.65 7.62
C ILE A 72 11.55 -7.76 6.67
N GLU A 73 11.29 -7.56 5.38
CA GLU A 73 11.64 -8.50 4.32
C GLU A 73 12.57 -7.86 3.28
N ALA A 74 13.51 -8.66 2.77
CA ALA A 74 14.36 -8.23 1.66
C ALA A 74 13.57 -8.22 0.34
N LEU A 75 13.63 -7.11 -0.40
CA LEU A 75 13.00 -6.99 -1.71
C LEU A 75 13.69 -5.97 -2.60
N ASP A 76 14.13 -6.42 -3.77
CA ASP A 76 14.35 -5.55 -4.93
C ASP A 76 13.22 -5.82 -5.94
N VAL A 77 12.38 -4.83 -6.18
CA VAL A 77 11.22 -4.95 -7.08
C VAL A 77 11.61 -5.14 -8.54
N THR A 78 12.87 -4.84 -8.90
CA THR A 78 13.38 -5.00 -10.26
C THR A 78 13.95 -6.40 -10.51
N ASP A 79 14.27 -7.15 -9.46
CA ASP A 79 14.83 -8.48 -9.54
C ASP A 79 13.76 -9.57 -9.34
N GLY A 80 13.50 -10.35 -10.40
CA GLY A 80 12.53 -11.45 -10.36
C GLY A 80 12.87 -12.52 -9.33
N ALA A 81 14.17 -12.80 -9.10
CA ALA A 81 14.61 -13.78 -8.11
C ALA A 81 14.34 -13.27 -6.67
N SER A 82 14.60 -11.97 -6.42
CA SER A 82 14.28 -11.34 -5.14
C SER A 82 12.77 -11.40 -4.84
N VAL A 83 11.94 -11.10 -5.84
CA VAL A 83 10.47 -11.13 -5.70
C VAL A 83 9.96 -12.56 -5.47
N ALA A 84 10.47 -13.55 -6.19
CA ALA A 84 10.12 -14.96 -5.98
C ALA A 84 10.54 -15.45 -4.59
N ALA A 85 11.71 -15.04 -4.10
CA ALA A 85 12.17 -15.36 -2.76
C ALA A 85 11.28 -14.73 -1.69
N LEU A 86 10.80 -13.48 -1.88
CA LEU A 86 9.82 -12.86 -0.98
C LEU A 86 8.52 -13.67 -0.94
N ALA A 87 7.96 -14.01 -2.09
CA ALA A 87 6.72 -14.79 -2.17
C ALA A 87 6.86 -16.14 -1.43
N LYS A 88 8.00 -16.81 -1.56
CA LYS A 88 8.29 -18.03 -0.82
C LYS A 88 8.34 -17.83 0.70
N ARG A 89 8.98 -16.76 1.19
CA ARG A 89 9.04 -16.45 2.63
C ARG A 89 7.67 -16.07 3.22
N LEU A 90 6.76 -15.60 2.37
CA LEU A 90 5.40 -15.22 2.74
C LEU A 90 4.35 -16.29 2.39
N GLU A 91 4.78 -17.50 1.98
CA GLU A 91 3.85 -18.58 1.66
C GLU A 91 2.87 -18.83 2.82
N GLY A 92 1.56 -18.86 2.50
CA GLY A 92 0.48 -19.03 3.48
C GLY A 92 0.14 -17.80 4.34
N VAL A 93 0.84 -16.68 4.18
CA VAL A 93 0.55 -15.44 4.92
C VAL A 93 -0.54 -14.65 4.19
N PRO A 94 -1.73 -14.42 4.76
CA PRO A 94 -2.75 -13.56 4.15
C PRO A 94 -2.26 -12.10 4.11
N ILE A 95 -2.49 -11.41 3.00
CA ILE A 95 -2.21 -9.98 2.84
C ILE A 95 -3.50 -9.26 2.47
N ASP A 96 -3.97 -8.40 3.34
CA ASP A 96 -5.19 -7.62 3.16
C ASP A 96 -4.99 -6.39 2.29
N VAL A 97 -3.81 -5.75 2.43
CA VAL A 97 -3.45 -4.53 1.71
C VAL A 97 -2.02 -4.64 1.18
N LEU A 98 -1.85 -4.52 -0.13
CA LEU A 98 -0.55 -4.34 -0.76
C LEU A 98 -0.37 -2.86 -1.14
N ILE A 99 0.69 -2.23 -0.61
CA ILE A 99 1.09 -0.87 -0.98
C ILE A 99 2.38 -0.95 -1.81
N ASN A 100 2.26 -0.83 -3.11
CA ASN A 100 3.38 -0.70 -4.03
C ASN A 100 3.92 0.73 -3.96
N ASN A 101 4.76 0.99 -2.94
CA ASN A 101 5.32 2.30 -2.68
C ASN A 101 6.75 2.47 -3.22
N ALA A 102 7.53 1.40 -3.36
CA ALA A 102 8.88 1.47 -3.91
C ALA A 102 8.89 2.22 -5.25
N GLY A 103 9.74 3.23 -5.34
CA GLY A 103 9.84 4.08 -6.54
C GLY A 103 11.12 4.90 -6.56
N ILE A 104 11.48 5.35 -7.75
CA ILE A 104 12.55 6.31 -7.98
C ILE A 104 12.01 7.52 -8.75
N GLY A 105 12.59 8.69 -8.48
CA GLY A 105 12.32 9.94 -9.19
C GLY A 105 13.43 10.26 -10.16
N ASP A 106 13.09 11.09 -11.13
CA ASP A 106 14.04 11.80 -11.96
C ASP A 106 14.25 13.21 -11.37
N ARG A 107 15.49 13.60 -11.18
CA ARG A 107 15.84 14.94 -10.70
C ARG A 107 16.28 15.77 -11.88
N GLY A 108 15.38 16.29 -12.63
CA GLY A 108 15.80 17.13 -13.72
C GLY A 108 14.63 17.78 -14.44
N ASP A 109 14.83 19.05 -14.69
CA ASP A 109 14.09 19.85 -15.62
C ASP A 109 14.69 19.59 -17.01
N VAL A 110 14.45 18.40 -17.53
CA VAL A 110 15.09 17.91 -18.76
C VAL A 110 14.04 17.89 -19.87
N ASP A 111 14.42 18.46 -21.02
CA ASP A 111 13.68 18.29 -22.25
C ASP A 111 13.59 16.79 -22.60
N VAL A 112 12.45 16.36 -23.12
CA VAL A 112 12.21 14.97 -23.51
C VAL A 112 13.26 14.45 -24.51
N LEU A 113 13.76 15.32 -25.39
CA LEU A 113 14.79 14.98 -26.37
C LEU A 113 16.19 14.83 -25.77
N ALA A 114 16.41 15.34 -24.56
CA ALA A 114 17.68 15.23 -23.81
C ALA A 114 17.63 14.18 -22.70
N THR A 115 16.56 13.38 -22.64
CA THR A 115 16.36 12.37 -21.59
C THR A 115 17.43 11.27 -21.68
N ASP A 116 18.05 10.93 -20.56
CA ASP A 116 18.87 9.72 -20.41
C ASP A 116 18.00 8.48 -20.53
N LEU A 117 18.18 7.72 -21.59
CA LEU A 117 17.37 6.50 -21.85
C LEU A 117 17.64 5.39 -20.84
N ALA A 118 18.86 5.27 -20.30
CA ALA A 118 19.15 4.28 -19.26
C ALA A 118 18.43 4.61 -17.96
N LEU A 119 18.32 5.89 -17.60
CA LEU A 119 17.49 6.35 -16.47
C LEU A 119 16.01 6.10 -16.76
N PHE A 120 15.56 6.33 -17.99
CA PHE A 120 14.18 6.11 -18.41
C PHE A 120 13.79 4.63 -18.24
N GLU A 121 14.60 3.71 -18.77
CA GLU A 121 14.39 2.27 -18.64
C GLU A 121 14.36 1.83 -17.18
N ARG A 122 15.31 2.29 -16.37
CA ARG A 122 15.36 1.99 -14.93
C ARG A 122 14.14 2.53 -14.20
N THR A 123 13.66 3.70 -14.56
CA THR A 123 12.49 4.31 -13.93
C THR A 123 11.22 3.52 -14.26
N LEU A 124 11.05 3.04 -15.50
CA LEU A 124 10.00 2.12 -15.88
C LEU A 124 10.10 0.78 -15.15
N ALA A 125 11.31 0.22 -15.06
CA ALA A 125 11.54 -1.05 -14.38
C ALA A 125 11.11 -1.00 -12.91
N VAL A 126 11.45 0.07 -12.18
CA VAL A 126 11.11 0.24 -10.78
C VAL A 126 9.65 0.64 -10.59
N ASN A 127 9.20 1.71 -11.28
CA ASN A 127 7.93 2.37 -10.97
C ASN A 127 6.71 1.70 -11.62
N THR A 128 6.91 0.89 -12.66
CA THR A 128 5.81 0.28 -13.43
C THR A 128 5.86 -1.24 -13.37
N ILE A 129 6.98 -1.83 -13.83
CA ILE A 129 7.13 -3.28 -13.91
C ILE A 129 7.26 -3.88 -12.49
N GLY A 130 7.95 -3.20 -11.58
CA GLY A 130 8.10 -3.62 -10.19
C GLY A 130 6.77 -3.86 -9.47
N PRO A 131 5.85 -2.89 -9.40
CA PRO A 131 4.51 -3.09 -8.85
C PRO A 131 3.74 -4.25 -9.46
N LEU A 132 3.77 -4.40 -10.79
CA LEU A 132 3.12 -5.53 -11.45
C LEU A 132 3.73 -6.87 -11.05
N ARG A 133 5.07 -6.96 -11.05
CA ARG A 133 5.81 -8.18 -10.67
C ARG A 133 5.52 -8.59 -9.22
N VAL A 134 5.53 -7.63 -8.29
CA VAL A 134 5.20 -7.89 -6.87
C VAL A 134 3.76 -8.35 -6.73
N THR A 135 2.82 -7.66 -7.39
CA THR A 135 1.40 -8.04 -7.37
C THR A 135 1.17 -9.46 -7.90
N GLN A 136 1.81 -9.83 -9.03
CA GLN A 136 1.71 -11.17 -9.59
C GLN A 136 2.24 -12.24 -8.63
N ALA A 137 3.42 -12.02 -8.05
CA ALA A 137 4.06 -12.99 -7.18
C ALA A 137 3.31 -13.19 -5.85
N LEU A 138 2.69 -12.14 -5.32
CA LEU A 138 1.94 -12.18 -4.06
C LEU A 138 0.42 -12.39 -4.26
N LEU A 139 -0.03 -12.68 -5.48
CA LEU A 139 -1.45 -12.87 -5.74
C LEU A 139 -2.11 -13.97 -4.90
N PRO A 140 -1.46 -15.13 -4.62
CA PRO A 140 -2.01 -16.12 -3.69
C PRO A 140 -2.24 -15.56 -2.28
N ASN A 141 -1.31 -14.75 -1.76
CA ASN A 141 -1.40 -14.10 -0.46
C ASN A 141 -2.52 -13.07 -0.41
N LEU A 142 -2.66 -12.27 -1.49
CA LEU A 142 -3.71 -11.26 -1.63
C LEU A 142 -5.10 -11.89 -1.76
N ARG A 143 -5.22 -13.04 -2.44
CA ARG A 143 -6.46 -13.81 -2.50
C ARG A 143 -6.87 -14.38 -1.15
N ALA A 144 -5.90 -14.74 -0.31
CA ALA A 144 -6.14 -15.22 1.04
C ALA A 144 -6.51 -14.09 2.01
N GLY A 145 -6.17 -12.84 1.71
CA GLY A 145 -6.57 -11.67 2.50
C GLY A 145 -8.06 -11.35 2.39
N SER A 146 -8.61 -10.73 3.42
CA SER A 146 -10.03 -10.40 3.53
C SER A 146 -10.39 -9.10 2.81
N ARG A 147 -9.50 -8.07 2.83
CA ARG A 147 -9.76 -6.75 2.22
C ARG A 147 -9.50 -6.69 0.73
N LYS A 148 -8.50 -7.43 0.23
CA LYS A 148 -8.11 -7.50 -1.19
C LYS A 148 -7.82 -6.14 -1.82
N HIS A 149 -7.10 -5.27 -1.09
CA HIS A 149 -6.76 -3.93 -1.56
C HIS A 149 -5.35 -3.91 -2.16
N ILE A 150 -5.21 -3.32 -3.35
CA ILE A 150 -3.92 -3.03 -3.99
C ILE A 150 -3.84 -1.53 -4.24
N VAL A 151 -2.86 -0.89 -3.62
CA VAL A 151 -2.62 0.55 -3.70
C VAL A 151 -1.30 0.79 -4.40
N ASN A 152 -1.33 1.39 -5.56
CA ASN A 152 -0.14 1.72 -6.34
C ASN A 152 0.21 3.20 -6.17
N MET A 153 1.42 3.49 -5.65
CA MET A 153 1.90 4.86 -5.47
C MET A 153 2.24 5.48 -6.82
N SER A 154 1.30 6.26 -7.35
CA SER A 154 1.48 7.05 -8.56
C SER A 154 1.89 8.50 -8.21
N SER A 155 1.59 9.40 -9.09
CA SER A 155 1.82 10.83 -8.95
C SER A 155 0.84 11.59 -9.83
N ARG A 156 0.48 12.82 -9.44
CA ARG A 156 -0.19 13.77 -10.34
C ARG A 156 0.57 13.95 -11.67
N LEU A 157 1.90 13.77 -11.64
CA LEU A 157 2.74 13.78 -12.83
C LEU A 157 2.48 12.58 -13.77
N GLY A 158 1.80 11.53 -13.31
CA GLY A 158 1.34 10.41 -14.13
C GLY A 158 0.04 10.69 -14.90
N SER A 159 -0.61 11.81 -14.65
CA SER A 159 -1.77 12.24 -15.43
C SER A 159 -1.32 12.80 -16.79
N ILE A 160 -1.83 12.21 -17.88
CA ILE A 160 -1.59 12.71 -19.24
C ILE A 160 -2.33 14.04 -19.42
N THR A 161 -3.54 14.16 -18.88
CA THR A 161 -4.35 15.37 -18.92
C THR A 161 -3.64 16.57 -18.28
N LEU A 162 -2.90 16.34 -17.18
CA LEU A 162 -2.20 17.39 -16.43
C LEU A 162 -0.72 17.54 -16.84
N ASN A 163 -0.32 16.97 -17.97
CA ASN A 163 1.06 17.05 -18.41
C ASN A 163 1.39 18.46 -18.95
N ASN A 164 2.39 19.08 -18.34
CA ASN A 164 2.92 20.40 -18.72
C ASN A 164 4.43 20.37 -19.04
N GLY A 165 4.96 19.20 -19.40
CA GLY A 165 6.40 18.99 -19.64
C GLY A 165 7.17 18.57 -18.38
N ASN A 166 8.48 18.57 -18.47
CA ASN A 166 9.44 18.18 -17.41
C ASN A 166 9.31 16.73 -16.91
N TYR A 167 10.36 16.18 -16.34
CA TYR A 167 10.38 14.83 -15.76
C TYR A 167 9.88 13.72 -16.71
N PRO A 168 10.36 13.61 -17.95
CA PRO A 168 9.78 12.73 -18.96
C PRO A 168 9.80 11.25 -18.55
N ALA A 169 10.89 10.76 -17.98
CA ALA A 169 10.99 9.37 -17.52
C ALA A 169 10.04 9.08 -16.36
N TYR A 170 9.98 9.97 -15.37
CA TYR A 170 9.10 9.80 -14.21
C TYR A 170 7.62 9.86 -14.62
N ARG A 171 7.23 10.88 -15.41
CA ARG A 171 5.86 11.01 -15.93
C ARG A 171 5.45 9.77 -16.71
N ALA A 172 6.26 9.34 -17.67
CA ALA A 172 5.98 8.14 -18.46
C ALA A 172 5.80 6.90 -17.58
N SER A 173 6.67 6.71 -16.57
CA SER A 173 6.57 5.58 -15.66
C SER A 173 5.30 5.60 -14.81
N LYS A 174 4.86 6.77 -14.35
CA LYS A 174 3.63 6.88 -13.55
C LYS A 174 2.37 6.80 -14.41
N SER A 175 2.39 7.30 -15.64
CA SER A 175 1.31 7.07 -16.61
C SER A 175 1.19 5.59 -16.98
N ALA A 176 2.32 4.91 -17.20
CA ALA A 176 2.33 3.47 -17.46
C ALA A 176 1.81 2.67 -16.24
N LEU A 177 2.17 3.05 -15.01
CA LEU A 177 1.62 2.46 -13.80
C LEU A 177 0.10 2.68 -13.71
N ASN A 178 -0.39 3.86 -14.05
CA ASN A 178 -1.82 4.16 -14.09
C ASN A 178 -2.54 3.21 -15.06
N GLN A 179 -1.97 2.98 -16.26
CA GLN A 179 -2.52 2.03 -17.23
C GLN A 179 -2.49 0.58 -16.71
N VAL A 180 -1.39 0.14 -16.10
CA VAL A 180 -1.28 -1.19 -15.48
C VAL A 180 -2.33 -1.34 -14.38
N ASN A 181 -2.49 -0.33 -13.52
CA ASN A 181 -3.52 -0.32 -12.48
C ASN A 181 -4.93 -0.49 -13.05
N ARG A 182 -5.23 0.22 -14.14
CA ARG A 182 -6.54 0.09 -14.81
C ARG A 182 -6.79 -1.33 -15.30
N SER A 183 -5.80 -1.98 -15.91
CA SER A 183 -5.89 -3.37 -16.35
C SER A 183 -6.09 -4.33 -15.15
N LEU A 184 -5.28 -4.19 -14.09
CA LEU A 184 -5.42 -4.97 -12.87
C LEU A 184 -6.80 -4.81 -12.23
N SER A 185 -7.34 -3.59 -12.21
CA SER A 185 -8.66 -3.33 -11.63
C SER A 185 -9.79 -4.03 -12.38
N ILE A 186 -9.68 -4.19 -13.70
CA ILE A 186 -10.65 -4.89 -14.54
C ILE A 186 -10.57 -6.40 -14.29
N ASP A 187 -9.36 -6.96 -14.27
CA ASP A 187 -9.16 -8.39 -14.14
C ASP A 187 -9.44 -8.88 -12.72
N LEU A 188 -8.84 -8.25 -11.71
CA LEU A 188 -8.97 -8.63 -10.31
C LEU A 188 -10.28 -8.14 -9.66
N GLY A 189 -10.91 -7.10 -10.20
CA GLY A 189 -12.21 -6.63 -9.72
C GLY A 189 -13.28 -7.70 -9.76
N LYS A 190 -13.20 -8.65 -10.70
CA LYS A 190 -14.08 -9.83 -10.79
C LYS A 190 -13.95 -10.78 -9.60
N GLU A 191 -12.82 -10.71 -8.90
CA GLU A 191 -12.51 -11.49 -7.69
C GLU A 191 -12.75 -10.69 -6.39
N GLY A 192 -13.30 -9.47 -6.49
CA GLY A 192 -13.59 -8.59 -5.36
C GLY A 192 -12.42 -7.72 -4.91
N PHE A 193 -11.36 -7.62 -5.70
CA PHE A 193 -10.27 -6.69 -5.40
C PHE A 193 -10.65 -5.24 -5.65
N VAL A 194 -10.07 -4.35 -4.84
CA VAL A 194 -10.08 -2.91 -5.07
C VAL A 194 -8.65 -2.46 -5.36
N VAL A 195 -8.41 -2.06 -6.60
CA VAL A 195 -7.10 -1.67 -7.12
C VAL A 195 -7.13 -0.20 -7.47
N VAL A 196 -6.33 0.61 -6.77
CA VAL A 196 -6.31 2.08 -6.94
C VAL A 196 -4.91 2.61 -7.15
N VAL A 197 -4.80 3.75 -7.81
CA VAL A 197 -3.58 4.56 -7.78
C VAL A 197 -3.78 5.78 -6.92
N VAL A 198 -2.72 6.20 -6.23
CA VAL A 198 -2.77 7.37 -5.35
C VAL A 198 -1.60 8.31 -5.62
N HIS A 199 -1.87 9.62 -5.48
CA HIS A 199 -0.87 10.68 -5.48
C HIS A 199 -0.67 11.17 -4.04
N PRO A 200 0.54 11.07 -3.48
CA PRO A 200 0.81 11.46 -2.09
C PRO A 200 0.90 12.97 -1.85
N GLY A 201 0.79 13.79 -2.89
CA GLY A 201 1.17 15.21 -2.82
C GLY A 201 2.66 15.41 -3.13
N TRP A 202 3.15 16.64 -2.98
CA TRP A 202 4.58 16.94 -3.03
C TRP A 202 5.12 16.92 -1.60
N VAL A 203 5.72 15.77 -1.26
CA VAL A 203 6.06 15.40 0.12
C VAL A 203 7.54 15.61 0.39
N ARG A 204 7.87 16.19 1.53
CA ARG A 204 9.25 16.45 2.00
C ARG A 204 9.95 15.15 2.38
N THR A 205 10.59 14.55 1.39
CA THR A 205 11.37 13.33 1.48
C THR A 205 12.69 13.55 0.72
N GLU A 206 13.58 12.59 0.74
CA GLU A 206 14.79 12.63 -0.09
C GLU A 206 14.47 12.83 -1.59
N MET A 207 13.38 12.21 -2.08
CA MET A 207 12.90 12.38 -3.46
C MET A 207 12.25 13.74 -3.70
N GLY A 208 11.41 14.20 -2.79
CA GLY A 208 10.64 15.44 -2.96
C GLY A 208 11.45 16.72 -2.69
N GLY A 209 12.56 16.59 -1.97
CA GLY A 209 13.42 17.72 -1.60
C GLY A 209 12.93 18.53 -0.39
N ALA A 210 13.75 19.47 0.05
CA ALA A 210 13.47 20.30 1.23
C ALA A 210 12.37 21.34 1.00
N GLU A 211 12.17 21.73 -0.25
CA GLU A 211 11.17 22.74 -0.64
C GLU A 211 9.75 22.18 -0.71
N ALA A 212 9.58 20.85 -0.57
CA ALA A 212 8.26 20.24 -0.59
C ALA A 212 7.43 20.73 0.62
N PRO A 213 6.19 21.22 0.38
CA PRO A 213 5.40 21.86 1.42
C PRO A 213 4.77 20.85 2.39
N LEU A 214 4.53 19.60 1.94
CA LEU A 214 3.77 18.62 2.68
C LEU A 214 4.69 17.71 3.49
N GLN A 215 4.39 17.52 4.77
CA GLN A 215 5.12 16.58 5.60
C GLN A 215 4.66 15.12 5.34
N PRO A 216 5.55 14.12 5.51
CA PRO A 216 5.19 12.72 5.28
C PRO A 216 4.00 12.25 6.13
N ASP A 217 3.94 12.67 7.40
CA ASP A 217 2.87 12.27 8.32
C ASP A 217 1.50 12.79 7.89
N GLU A 218 1.42 14.00 7.39
CA GLU A 218 0.18 14.61 6.89
C GLU A 218 -0.31 13.89 5.61
N SER A 219 0.60 13.70 4.65
CA SER A 219 0.31 12.97 3.41
C SER A 219 -0.22 11.56 3.69
N VAL A 220 0.53 10.81 4.50
CA VAL A 220 0.21 9.41 4.79
C VAL A 220 -1.05 9.27 5.64
N ARG A 221 -1.32 10.21 6.55
CA ARG A 221 -2.58 10.23 7.32
C ARG A 221 -3.80 10.28 6.41
N GLY A 222 -3.77 11.11 5.37
CA GLY A 222 -4.83 11.16 4.38
C GLY A 222 -4.94 9.88 3.56
N LEU A 223 -3.80 9.35 3.11
CA LEU A 223 -3.77 8.09 2.35
C LEU A 223 -4.24 6.89 3.16
N VAL A 224 -3.85 6.77 4.43
CA VAL A 224 -4.32 5.70 5.32
C VAL A 224 -5.83 5.82 5.54
N ALA A 225 -6.34 7.04 5.77
CA ALA A 225 -7.78 7.27 5.91
C ALA A 225 -8.57 6.92 4.63
N LEU A 226 -8.00 7.15 3.45
CA LEU A 226 -8.56 6.70 2.17
C LEU A 226 -8.55 5.18 2.07
N ILE A 227 -7.41 4.53 2.34
CA ILE A 227 -7.23 3.07 2.22
C ILE A 227 -8.20 2.31 3.14
N GLU A 228 -8.42 2.81 4.35
CA GLU A 228 -9.37 2.20 5.30
C GLU A 228 -10.83 2.24 4.84
N LYS A 229 -11.16 3.21 3.98
CA LYS A 229 -12.52 3.43 3.45
C LYS A 229 -12.73 2.88 2.04
N LEU A 230 -11.72 2.23 1.46
CA LEU A 230 -11.85 1.67 0.11
C LEU A 230 -12.94 0.60 0.07
N GLU A 231 -13.80 0.69 -0.92
CA GLU A 231 -14.88 -0.23 -1.22
C GLU A 231 -14.98 -0.49 -2.73
N ALA A 232 -15.81 -1.42 -3.16
CA ALA A 232 -15.92 -1.82 -4.57
C ALA A 232 -16.11 -0.65 -5.55
N GLY A 233 -16.81 0.41 -5.14
CA GLY A 233 -17.02 1.62 -5.95
C GLY A 233 -15.75 2.43 -6.25
N ASN A 234 -14.69 2.21 -5.49
CA ASN A 234 -13.39 2.88 -5.68
C ASN A 234 -12.48 2.15 -6.67
N ASN A 235 -12.84 0.92 -7.08
CA ASN A 235 -11.97 0.12 -7.92
C ASN A 235 -11.65 0.79 -9.27
N GLY A 236 -10.36 0.83 -9.62
CA GLY A 236 -9.88 1.40 -10.87
C GLY A 236 -9.85 2.93 -10.91
N ARG A 237 -9.82 3.61 -9.75
CA ARG A 237 -9.79 5.07 -9.67
C ARG A 237 -8.42 5.61 -9.28
N PHE A 238 -8.23 6.90 -9.52
CA PHE A 238 -7.02 7.66 -9.21
C PHE A 238 -7.35 8.77 -8.20
N TYR A 239 -6.72 8.74 -7.03
CA TYR A 239 -6.98 9.69 -5.94
C TYR A 239 -5.74 10.47 -5.53
N ASP A 240 -5.92 11.68 -5.02
CA ASP A 240 -4.91 12.34 -4.22
C ASP A 240 -4.98 11.91 -2.74
N TYR A 241 -4.03 12.41 -1.95
CA TYR A 241 -3.93 12.09 -0.51
C TYR A 241 -5.10 12.66 0.33
N LEU A 242 -5.88 13.60 -0.20
CA LEU A 242 -7.10 14.11 0.44
C LEU A 242 -8.35 13.30 0.04
N GLY A 243 -8.20 12.32 -0.86
CA GLY A 243 -9.30 11.51 -1.37
C GLY A 243 -10.05 12.13 -2.55
N ALA A 244 -9.55 13.22 -3.12
CA ALA A 244 -10.11 13.78 -4.34
C ALA A 244 -9.69 12.95 -5.57
N GLU A 245 -10.63 12.69 -6.48
CA GLU A 245 -10.35 11.96 -7.73
C GLU A 245 -9.57 12.85 -8.69
N LEU A 246 -8.51 12.29 -9.27
CA LEU A 246 -7.65 12.96 -10.23
C LEU A 246 -7.93 12.47 -11.66
N PRO A 247 -7.76 13.32 -12.68
CA PRO A 247 -7.84 12.90 -14.07
C PRO A 247 -6.63 12.06 -14.47
N TRP A 248 -6.88 11.14 -15.43
CA TRP A 248 -5.85 10.24 -16.01
C TRP A 248 -4.83 10.95 -16.90
#